data_c6e4f1468d76c0ffd498f452a13ebe47
#
_entry.id   c6e4f1468d76c0ffd498f452a13ebe47
#
_cell.length_a   1.000
_cell.length_b   1.000
_cell.length_c   1.000
_cell.angle_alpha   90.00
_cell.angle_beta   90.00
_cell.angle_gamma   90.00
#
_symmetry.space_group_name_H-M   'P 1'
#
loop_
_entity.id
_entity.type
_entity.pdbx_description
1 polymer ?
#
loop_
_entity_poly.entity_id
_entity_poly.type
_entity_poly.pdbx_seq_one_letter_code
_entity_poly.pdbx_strand_id
1 'polypeptide(L)'
;MFAATGGVNTHKGAIYSGALLLHAAGRLLSGEEEGDLYELAAQTAAAIPAPTGTHGAAVRAQCGGIRTEAVSGYPTAQAVLRQLRQSGPLDALLLSMSRLDDSTLWHRGGAEGAQLVRSRAADILAAPASEREARTRRLDMELIERNLSPGGSADLLAMAFFLEKALPLLGQEEA
;
A
#
# COMPACT_ATOMS: atom_id res chain seq x y z
N MET A 1 10.37 8.40 -15.56
CA MET A 1 9.48 7.26 -15.31
C MET A 1 8.97 6.65 -16.63
N PHE A 2 8.11 7.29 -17.41
CA PHE A 2 7.54 6.68 -18.63
C PHE A 2 8.56 6.13 -19.63
N ALA A 3 9.68 6.81 -19.83
CA ALA A 3 10.75 6.34 -20.70
C ALA A 3 11.41 5.04 -20.19
N ALA A 4 11.55 4.90 -18.86
CA ALA A 4 12.17 3.73 -18.24
C ALA A 4 11.22 2.53 -18.11
N THR A 5 9.90 2.76 -18.18
CA THR A 5 8.87 1.74 -17.94
C THR A 5 8.05 1.39 -19.19
N GLY A 6 8.51 1.83 -20.36
CA GLY A 6 7.76 1.58 -21.62
C GLY A 6 6.38 2.23 -21.65
N GLY A 7 6.21 3.39 -21.02
CA GLY A 7 4.94 4.12 -20.99
C GLY A 7 4.00 3.76 -19.82
N VAL A 8 4.42 2.89 -18.90
CA VAL A 8 3.60 2.49 -17.74
C VAL A 8 3.81 3.46 -16.57
N ASN A 9 2.72 3.95 -15.99
CA ASN A 9 2.77 4.71 -14.75
C ASN A 9 2.81 3.77 -13.54
N THR A 10 3.98 3.61 -12.94
CA THR A 10 4.22 2.72 -11.80
C THR A 10 4.01 3.39 -10.43
N HIS A 11 3.69 4.71 -10.39
CA HIS A 11 3.60 5.48 -9.15
C HIS A 11 2.20 6.03 -8.86
N LYS A 12 1.16 5.54 -9.55
CA LYS A 12 -0.22 6.05 -9.37
C LYS A 12 -0.71 5.90 -7.93
N GLY A 13 -0.45 4.74 -7.33
CA GLY A 13 -0.87 4.43 -5.97
C GLY A 13 -0.17 5.32 -4.95
N ALA A 14 1.17 5.42 -5.05
CA ALA A 14 1.97 6.25 -4.17
C ALA A 14 1.59 7.75 -4.28
N ILE A 15 1.40 8.27 -5.50
CA ILE A 15 1.00 9.67 -5.72
C ILE A 15 -0.39 9.92 -5.12
N TYR A 16 -1.35 9.02 -5.35
CA TYR A 16 -2.71 9.16 -4.84
C TYR A 16 -2.73 9.16 -3.30
N SER A 17 -2.11 8.17 -2.66
CA SER A 17 -2.06 8.07 -1.21
C SER A 17 -1.24 9.19 -0.57
N GLY A 18 -0.08 9.51 -1.16
CA GLY A 18 0.76 10.60 -0.67
C GLY A 18 0.04 11.95 -0.74
N ALA A 19 -0.69 12.24 -1.82
CA ALA A 19 -1.46 13.48 -1.94
C ALA A 19 -2.56 13.59 -0.88
N LEU A 20 -3.29 12.51 -0.60
CA LEU A 20 -4.34 12.49 0.43
C LEU A 20 -3.78 12.70 1.84
N LEU A 21 -2.75 11.93 2.19
CA LEU A 21 -2.13 12.00 3.52
C LEU A 21 -1.41 13.34 3.74
N LEU A 22 -0.71 13.87 2.73
CA LEU A 22 -0.08 15.19 2.81
C LEU A 22 -1.10 16.31 2.92
N HIS A 23 -2.23 16.23 2.18
CA HIS A 23 -3.30 17.20 2.28
C HIS A 23 -3.91 17.21 3.69
N ALA A 24 -4.23 16.04 4.24
CA ALA A 24 -4.77 15.91 5.59
C ALA A 24 -3.77 16.42 6.64
N ALA A 25 -2.48 16.03 6.53
CA ALA A 25 -1.43 16.51 7.43
C ALA A 25 -1.26 18.04 7.36
N GLY A 26 -1.31 18.62 6.17
CA GLY A 26 -1.23 20.07 6.00
C GLY A 26 -2.36 20.82 6.70
N ARG A 27 -3.59 20.33 6.61
CA ARG A 27 -4.77 20.93 7.28
C ARG A 27 -4.71 20.83 8.80
N LEU A 28 -4.20 19.71 9.32
CA LEU A 28 -3.96 19.56 10.76
C LEU A 28 -2.87 20.51 11.25
N LEU A 29 -1.74 20.61 10.53
CA LEU A 29 -0.63 21.49 10.91
C LEU A 29 -0.97 22.97 10.80
N SER A 30 -1.82 23.37 9.86
CA SER A 30 -2.28 24.76 9.73
C SER A 30 -3.33 25.16 10.75
N GLY A 31 -3.91 24.21 11.48
CA GLY A 31 -5.02 24.44 12.39
C GLY A 31 -6.36 24.69 11.69
N GLU A 32 -6.46 24.40 10.39
CA GLU A 32 -7.72 24.47 9.64
C GLU A 32 -8.69 23.34 10.02
N GLU A 33 -8.14 22.21 10.48
CA GLU A 33 -8.87 21.05 10.95
C GLU A 33 -8.28 20.49 12.23
N GLU A 34 -9.13 19.86 13.03
CA GLU A 34 -8.77 19.05 14.17
C GLU A 34 -9.22 17.60 13.93
N GLY A 35 -8.53 16.63 14.51
CA GLY A 35 -8.92 15.23 14.42
C GLY A 35 -7.81 14.29 13.98
N ASP A 36 -8.19 13.13 13.50
CA ASP A 36 -7.28 12.06 13.10
C ASP A 36 -6.86 12.20 11.64
N LEU A 37 -5.57 11.96 11.35
CA LEU A 37 -4.99 12.04 10.01
C LEU A 37 -5.68 11.10 9.02
N TYR A 38 -5.96 9.88 9.46
CA TYR A 38 -6.55 8.85 8.60
C TYR A 38 -8.01 9.11 8.30
N GLU A 39 -8.75 9.65 9.27
CA GLU A 39 -10.15 10.06 9.09
C GLU A 39 -10.26 11.20 8.07
N LEU A 40 -9.43 12.23 8.19
CA LEU A 40 -9.41 13.36 7.25
C LEU A 40 -9.00 12.92 5.83
N ALA A 41 -8.01 12.04 5.73
CA ALA A 41 -7.60 11.47 4.45
C ALA A 41 -8.73 10.62 3.83
N ALA A 42 -9.45 9.84 4.63
CA ALA A 42 -10.58 9.03 4.18
C ALA A 42 -11.75 9.88 3.70
N GLN A 43 -12.10 10.94 4.42
CA GLN A 43 -13.13 11.90 4.02
C GLN A 43 -12.78 12.56 2.68
N THR A 44 -11.53 12.99 2.52
CA THR A 44 -11.04 13.55 1.25
C THR A 44 -11.10 12.52 0.12
N ALA A 45 -10.68 11.27 0.38
CA ALA A 45 -10.74 10.18 -0.60
C ALA A 45 -12.17 9.88 -1.06
N ALA A 46 -13.12 9.89 -0.13
CA ALA A 46 -14.54 9.65 -0.41
C ALA A 46 -15.16 10.77 -1.28
N ALA A 47 -14.73 12.01 -1.10
CA ALA A 47 -15.20 13.16 -1.87
C ALA A 47 -14.68 13.18 -3.32
N ILE A 48 -13.57 12.51 -3.63
CA ILE A 48 -13.00 12.46 -4.98
C ILE A 48 -13.78 11.43 -5.83
N PRO A 49 -14.41 11.82 -6.96
CA PRO A 49 -15.11 10.89 -7.82
C PRO A 49 -14.19 9.77 -8.34
N ALA A 50 -14.71 8.55 -8.41
CA ALA A 50 -13.96 7.45 -9.02
C ALA A 50 -13.86 7.69 -10.54
N PRO A 51 -12.67 7.58 -11.15
CA PRO A 51 -12.55 7.67 -12.60
C PRO A 51 -13.34 6.51 -13.24
N THR A 52 -14.19 6.84 -14.20
CA THR A 52 -15.00 5.90 -14.98
C THR A 52 -14.34 5.61 -16.32
N GLY A 53 -14.66 4.46 -16.94
CA GLY A 53 -14.21 4.14 -18.31
C GLY A 53 -12.73 3.79 -18.49
N THR A 54 -11.97 3.61 -17.40
CA THR A 54 -10.57 3.18 -17.47
C THR A 54 -10.42 1.67 -17.18
N HIS A 55 -9.39 1.05 -17.77
CA HIS A 55 -9.07 -0.36 -17.47
C HIS A 55 -8.89 -0.61 -15.97
N GLY A 56 -8.30 0.35 -15.24
CA GLY A 56 -8.22 0.31 -13.78
C GLY A 56 -9.56 0.41 -13.06
N ALA A 57 -10.63 0.89 -13.70
CA ALA A 57 -11.97 0.90 -13.11
C ALA A 57 -12.56 -0.53 -13.04
N ALA A 58 -12.36 -1.35 -14.08
CA ALA A 58 -12.82 -2.74 -14.11
C ALA A 58 -12.07 -3.59 -13.06
N VAL A 59 -10.76 -3.41 -12.92
CA VAL A 59 -9.96 -4.10 -11.89
C VAL A 59 -10.38 -3.69 -10.49
N ARG A 60 -10.62 -2.38 -10.25
CA ARG A 60 -11.08 -1.88 -8.95
C ARG A 60 -12.44 -2.42 -8.52
N ALA A 61 -13.34 -2.67 -9.47
CA ALA A 61 -14.64 -3.28 -9.16
C ALA A 61 -14.49 -4.71 -8.62
N GLN A 62 -13.35 -5.36 -8.91
CA GLN A 62 -13.07 -6.74 -8.51
C GLN A 62 -12.20 -6.84 -7.25
N CYS A 63 -11.25 -5.92 -7.04
CA CYS A 63 -10.28 -6.02 -5.95
C CYS A 63 -10.17 -4.76 -5.06
N GLY A 64 -10.97 -3.72 -5.26
CA GLY A 64 -10.91 -2.49 -4.44
C GLY A 64 -9.63 -1.67 -4.62
N GLY A 65 -8.50 -2.21 -4.28
CA GLY A 65 -7.18 -1.57 -4.41
C GLY A 65 -6.97 -0.37 -3.48
N ILE A 66 -5.97 0.46 -3.81
CA ILE A 66 -5.52 1.59 -2.97
C ILE A 66 -6.62 2.61 -2.66
N ARG A 67 -7.64 2.73 -3.52
CA ARG A 67 -8.75 3.65 -3.28
C ARG A 67 -9.67 3.17 -2.16
N THR A 68 -9.98 1.88 -2.11
CA THR A 68 -10.74 1.29 -1.01
C THR A 68 -9.96 1.42 0.29
N GLU A 69 -8.66 1.16 0.24
CA GLU A 69 -7.74 1.36 1.35
C GLU A 69 -7.84 2.80 1.90
N ALA A 70 -7.77 3.81 1.01
CA ALA A 70 -7.86 5.22 1.39
C ALA A 70 -9.21 5.60 2.01
N VAL A 71 -10.31 5.21 1.38
CA VAL A 71 -11.68 5.52 1.88
C VAL A 71 -11.94 4.84 3.23
N SER A 72 -11.29 3.71 3.51
CA SER A 72 -11.39 2.99 4.79
C SER A 72 -10.42 3.51 5.87
N GLY A 73 -9.69 4.60 5.64
CA GLY A 73 -8.74 5.16 6.61
C GLY A 73 -7.40 4.44 6.68
N TYR A 74 -6.98 3.81 5.60
CA TYR A 74 -5.67 3.16 5.48
C TYR A 74 -5.39 2.04 6.50
N PRO A 75 -6.30 1.08 6.74
CA PRO A 75 -6.12 0.05 7.76
C PRO A 75 -4.89 -0.83 7.53
N THR A 76 -4.57 -1.13 6.25
CA THR A 76 -3.36 -1.90 5.92
C THR A 76 -2.10 -1.06 6.12
N ALA A 77 -2.10 0.23 5.73
CA ALA A 77 -0.95 1.11 5.95
C ALA A 77 -0.64 1.29 7.43
N GLN A 78 -1.66 1.43 8.28
CA GLN A 78 -1.50 1.47 9.73
C GLN A 78 -0.86 0.18 10.27
N ALA A 79 -1.35 -0.98 9.83
CA ALA A 79 -0.78 -2.26 10.23
C ALA A 79 0.66 -2.44 9.73
N VAL A 80 0.97 -1.96 8.53
CA VAL A 80 2.32 -1.96 7.94
C VAL A 80 3.25 -1.06 8.73
N LEU A 81 2.79 0.11 9.18
CA LEU A 81 3.57 1.01 10.04
C LEU A 81 3.92 0.36 11.38
N ARG A 82 2.94 -0.27 12.04
CA ARG A 82 3.20 -1.03 13.28
C ARG A 82 4.24 -2.13 13.06
N GLN A 83 4.10 -2.90 11.99
CA GLN A 83 5.05 -3.97 11.65
C GLN A 83 6.45 -3.41 11.31
N LEU A 84 6.53 -2.27 10.62
CA LEU A 84 7.78 -1.58 10.30
C LEU A 84 8.57 -1.24 11.58
N ARG A 85 7.88 -0.68 12.56
CA ARG A 85 8.48 -0.33 13.87
C ARG A 85 8.91 -1.56 14.67
N GLN A 86 8.16 -2.65 14.60
CA GLN A 86 8.42 -3.86 15.38
C GLN A 86 9.50 -4.75 14.79
N SER A 87 9.55 -4.92 13.49
CA SER A 87 10.33 -5.98 12.84
C SER A 87 11.06 -5.51 11.57
N GLY A 88 10.93 -4.24 11.23
CA GLY A 88 11.63 -3.65 10.09
C GLY A 88 10.94 -3.81 8.74
N PRO A 89 11.56 -3.29 7.67
CA PRO A 89 10.90 -3.08 6.38
C PRO A 89 10.56 -4.36 5.62
N LEU A 90 11.32 -5.44 5.79
CA LEU A 90 11.03 -6.70 5.10
C LEU A 90 9.72 -7.31 5.58
N ASP A 91 9.53 -7.40 6.89
CA ASP A 91 8.31 -7.95 7.48
C ASP A 91 7.11 -7.04 7.22
N ALA A 92 7.31 -5.72 7.21
CA ALA A 92 6.29 -4.75 6.85
C ALA A 92 5.83 -4.90 5.40
N LEU A 93 6.76 -5.11 4.45
CA LEU A 93 6.43 -5.40 3.06
C LEU A 93 5.65 -6.71 2.91
N LEU A 94 6.12 -7.78 3.56
CA LEU A 94 5.43 -9.08 3.55
C LEU A 94 4.01 -8.98 4.13
N LEU A 95 3.83 -8.19 5.20
CA LEU A 95 2.51 -7.92 5.76
C LEU A 95 1.61 -7.21 4.75
N SER A 96 2.12 -6.17 4.08
CA SER A 96 1.39 -5.47 3.02
C SER A 96 0.97 -6.43 1.91
N MET A 97 1.90 -7.23 1.39
CA MET A 97 1.65 -8.23 0.35
C MET A 97 0.62 -9.27 0.76
N SER A 98 0.55 -9.63 2.04
CA SER A 98 -0.39 -10.62 2.56
C SER A 98 -1.81 -10.07 2.78
N ARG A 99 -1.99 -8.76 2.87
CA ARG A 99 -3.27 -8.12 3.23
C ARG A 99 -3.90 -7.29 2.13
N LEU A 100 -3.09 -6.55 1.36
CA LEU A 100 -3.59 -5.61 0.37
C LEU A 100 -4.22 -6.34 -0.81
N ASP A 101 -5.37 -5.86 -1.27
CA ASP A 101 -5.91 -6.19 -2.59
C ASP A 101 -5.16 -5.38 -3.65
N ASP A 102 -3.96 -5.87 -4.01
CA ASP A 102 -3.03 -5.17 -4.88
C ASP A 102 -3.51 -5.20 -6.34
N SER A 103 -4.01 -4.06 -6.81
CA SER A 103 -4.53 -3.92 -8.18
C SER A 103 -3.47 -4.12 -9.26
N THR A 104 -2.18 -3.97 -8.94
CA THR A 104 -1.08 -4.25 -9.88
C THR A 104 -0.92 -5.75 -10.09
N LEU A 105 -1.03 -6.54 -9.03
CA LEU A 105 -1.03 -8.01 -9.11
C LEU A 105 -2.24 -8.52 -9.88
N TRP A 106 -3.43 -7.98 -9.59
CA TRP A 106 -4.65 -8.31 -10.33
C TRP A 106 -4.52 -8.01 -11.82
N HIS A 107 -3.93 -6.88 -12.16
CA HIS A 107 -3.74 -6.49 -13.56
C HIS A 107 -2.78 -7.42 -14.32
N ARG A 108 -1.73 -7.91 -13.65
CA ARG A 108 -0.68 -8.73 -14.27
C ARG A 108 -0.99 -10.22 -14.23
N GLY A 109 -1.54 -10.71 -13.13
CA GLY A 109 -1.73 -12.15 -12.88
C GLY A 109 -3.16 -12.57 -12.55
N GLY A 110 -4.13 -11.65 -12.65
CA GLY A 110 -5.52 -11.94 -12.29
C GLY A 110 -5.68 -12.31 -10.82
N ALA A 111 -6.80 -12.94 -10.49
CA ALA A 111 -7.11 -13.42 -9.15
C ALA A 111 -6.09 -14.43 -8.64
N GLU A 112 -5.66 -15.34 -9.52
CA GLU A 112 -4.72 -16.41 -9.19
C GLU A 112 -3.35 -15.84 -8.80
N GLY A 113 -2.80 -14.89 -9.59
CA GLY A 113 -1.53 -14.24 -9.30
C GLY A 113 -1.57 -13.43 -8.02
N ALA A 114 -2.66 -12.69 -7.76
CA ALA A 114 -2.85 -11.96 -6.53
C ALA A 114 -2.93 -12.89 -5.30
N GLN A 115 -3.68 -13.98 -5.41
CA GLN A 115 -3.81 -14.97 -4.34
C GLN A 115 -2.50 -15.71 -4.07
N LEU A 116 -1.73 -16.04 -5.11
CA LEU A 116 -0.41 -16.66 -4.98
C LEU A 116 0.50 -15.77 -4.11
N VAL A 117 0.62 -14.49 -4.47
CA VAL A 117 1.51 -13.56 -3.75
C VAL A 117 1.06 -13.39 -2.31
N ARG A 118 -0.24 -13.24 -2.09
CA ARG A 118 -0.83 -13.12 -0.75
C ARG A 118 -0.49 -14.33 0.13
N SER A 119 -0.72 -15.54 -0.36
CA SER A 119 -0.44 -16.77 0.38
C SER A 119 1.05 -16.92 0.67
N ARG A 120 1.91 -16.72 -0.34
CA ARG A 120 3.36 -16.81 -0.17
C ARG A 120 3.91 -15.83 0.85
N ALA A 121 3.45 -14.57 0.80
CA ALA A 121 3.86 -13.55 1.75
C ALA A 121 3.43 -13.91 3.19
N ALA A 122 2.21 -14.40 3.36
CA ALA A 122 1.71 -14.86 4.66
C ALA A 122 2.53 -16.05 5.20
N ASP A 123 2.84 -17.05 4.36
CA ASP A 123 3.65 -18.22 4.72
C ASP A 123 5.08 -17.80 5.14
N ILE A 124 5.67 -16.84 4.43
CA ILE A 124 7.00 -16.33 4.76
C ILE A 124 6.96 -15.57 6.08
N LEU A 125 5.96 -14.74 6.30
CA LEU A 125 5.80 -13.97 7.53
C LEU A 125 5.60 -14.88 8.76
N ALA A 126 4.95 -16.02 8.60
CA ALA A 126 4.76 -17.03 9.63
C ALA A 126 6.04 -17.87 9.91
N ALA A 127 7.02 -17.84 9.00
CA ALA A 127 8.26 -18.58 9.17
C ALA A 127 9.19 -17.92 10.23
N PRO A 128 10.17 -18.69 10.78
CA PRO A 128 11.19 -18.15 11.65
C PRO A 128 11.91 -16.94 11.01
N ALA A 129 12.20 -15.90 11.78
CA ALA A 129 12.81 -14.67 11.28
C ALA A 129 14.12 -14.93 10.51
N SER A 130 14.91 -15.91 10.94
CA SER A 130 16.16 -16.30 10.29
C SER A 130 16.01 -16.87 8.87
N GLU A 131 14.80 -17.31 8.50
CA GLU A 131 14.51 -17.89 7.19
C GLU A 131 13.81 -16.91 6.23
N ARG A 132 13.23 -15.84 6.75
CA ARG A 132 12.36 -14.93 5.97
C ARG A 132 13.07 -14.31 4.79
N GLU A 133 14.30 -13.83 4.98
CA GLU A 133 15.07 -13.22 3.90
C GLU A 133 15.34 -14.19 2.75
N ALA A 134 15.78 -15.42 3.07
CA ALA A 134 16.05 -16.43 2.06
C ALA A 134 14.79 -16.87 1.32
N ARG A 135 13.66 -16.99 2.03
CA ARG A 135 12.36 -17.32 1.45
C ARG A 135 11.83 -16.18 0.57
N THR A 136 12.01 -14.91 1.00
CA THR A 136 11.62 -13.74 0.22
C THR A 136 12.41 -13.65 -1.09
N ARG A 137 13.71 -13.93 -1.08
CA ARG A 137 14.52 -13.97 -2.31
C ARG A 137 14.02 -15.03 -3.30
N ARG A 138 13.54 -16.18 -2.81
CA ARG A 138 12.93 -17.21 -3.68
C ARG A 138 11.60 -16.74 -4.26
N LEU A 139 10.78 -16.09 -3.43
CA LEU A 139 9.54 -15.47 -3.91
C LEU A 139 9.82 -14.43 -4.97
N ASP A 140 10.81 -13.56 -4.78
CA ASP A 140 11.19 -12.53 -5.76
C ASP A 140 11.52 -13.14 -7.12
N MET A 141 12.33 -14.22 -7.15
CA MET A 141 12.61 -14.95 -8.39
C MET A 141 11.33 -15.51 -9.04
N GLU A 142 10.45 -16.12 -8.26
CA GLU A 142 9.15 -16.63 -8.77
C GLU A 142 8.29 -15.51 -9.35
N LEU A 143 8.26 -14.33 -8.70
CA LEU A 143 7.50 -13.17 -9.18
C LEU A 143 8.07 -12.62 -10.50
N ILE A 144 9.39 -12.55 -10.64
CA ILE A 144 10.07 -12.14 -11.88
C ILE A 144 9.70 -13.08 -13.03
N GLU A 145 9.82 -14.40 -12.83
CA GLU A 145 9.47 -15.40 -13.84
C GLU A 145 8.01 -15.31 -14.28
N ARG A 146 7.10 -14.99 -13.37
CA ARG A 146 5.67 -14.84 -13.64
C ARG A 146 5.25 -13.44 -14.08
N ASN A 147 6.19 -12.50 -14.20
CA ASN A 147 5.91 -11.08 -14.48
C ASN A 147 4.91 -10.46 -13.49
N LEU A 148 4.93 -10.89 -12.24
CA LEU A 148 4.13 -10.34 -11.15
C LEU A 148 4.90 -9.24 -10.41
N SER A 149 4.19 -8.22 -9.94
CA SER A 149 4.80 -7.12 -9.18
C SER A 149 3.83 -6.62 -8.13
N PRO A 150 4.18 -6.70 -6.83
CA PRO A 150 3.37 -6.17 -5.73
C PRO A 150 3.56 -4.65 -5.57
N GLY A 151 3.25 -3.89 -6.63
CA GLY A 151 3.50 -2.45 -6.68
C GLY A 151 2.68 -1.66 -5.65
N GLY A 152 1.42 -2.02 -5.45
CA GLY A 152 0.58 -1.39 -4.43
C GLY A 152 1.08 -1.66 -3.00
N SER A 153 1.62 -2.85 -2.76
CA SER A 153 2.22 -3.20 -1.48
C SER A 153 3.49 -2.39 -1.19
N ALA A 154 4.32 -2.15 -2.22
CA ALA A 154 5.48 -1.28 -2.11
C ALA A 154 5.08 0.19 -1.88
N ASP A 155 4.01 0.67 -2.54
CA ASP A 155 3.45 2.00 -2.32
C ASP A 155 3.01 2.19 -0.86
N LEU A 156 2.34 1.19 -0.25
CA LEU A 156 1.94 1.25 1.16
C LEU A 156 3.13 1.23 2.13
N LEU A 157 4.18 0.48 1.83
CA LEU A 157 5.41 0.53 2.63
C LEU A 157 6.04 1.93 2.57
N ALA A 158 6.06 2.56 1.41
CA ALA A 158 6.54 3.93 1.28
C ALA A 158 5.68 4.92 2.11
N MET A 159 4.36 4.72 2.12
CA MET A 159 3.46 5.51 3.00
C MET A 159 3.72 5.25 4.48
N ALA A 160 4.04 4.02 4.89
CA ALA A 160 4.40 3.71 6.26
C ALA A 160 5.67 4.45 6.71
N PHE A 161 6.70 4.54 5.87
CA PHE A 161 7.87 5.38 6.15
C PHE A 161 7.54 6.87 6.27
N PHE A 162 6.63 7.37 5.44
CA PHE A 162 6.14 8.75 5.56
C PHE A 162 5.41 8.96 6.88
N LEU A 163 4.46 8.09 7.22
CA LEU A 163 3.66 8.16 8.44
C LEU A 163 4.51 8.06 9.70
N GLU A 164 5.56 7.24 9.69
CA GLU A 164 6.52 7.14 10.80
C GLU A 164 7.14 8.50 11.17
N LYS A 165 7.33 9.38 10.18
CA LYS A 165 7.88 10.72 10.38
C LYS A 165 6.80 11.79 10.58
N ALA A 166 5.64 11.63 9.97
CA ALA A 166 4.58 12.63 9.98
C ALA A 166 3.76 12.62 11.27
N LEU A 167 3.39 11.44 11.78
CA LEU A 167 2.52 11.34 12.97
C LEU A 167 3.07 12.04 14.22
N PRO A 168 4.37 11.93 14.58
CA PRO A 168 4.91 12.66 15.71
C PRO A 168 4.84 14.19 15.54
N LEU A 169 4.98 14.70 14.30
CA LEU A 169 4.86 16.13 14.01
C LEU A 169 3.43 16.66 14.20
N LEU A 170 2.44 15.76 14.06
CA LEU A 170 1.02 16.05 14.27
C LEU A 170 0.58 15.84 15.73
N GLY A 171 1.48 15.40 16.60
CA GLY A 171 1.13 15.01 17.97
C GLY A 171 0.25 13.77 18.02
N GLN A 172 0.22 12.97 16.94
CA GLN A 172 -0.54 11.74 16.82
C GLN A 172 0.39 10.55 16.99
N GLU A 173 0.11 9.72 17.96
CA GLU A 173 0.75 8.41 18.11
C GLU A 173 -0.25 7.34 17.71
N GLU A 174 0.20 6.28 17.04
CA GLU A 174 -0.66 5.11 16.83
C GLU A 174 -0.95 4.43 18.16
N ALA A 175 -2.23 4.18 18.38
CA ALA A 175 -2.71 3.34 19.47
C ALA A 175 -2.32 1.86 19.29
#